data_75d42ff904770a2508a6153ae9a9a696
#
_entry.id   75d42ff904770a2508a6153ae9a9a696
#
_cell.length_a   1.000
_cell.length_b   1.000
_cell.length_c   1.000
_cell.angle_alpha   90.00
_cell.angle_beta   90.00
_cell.angle_gamma   90.00
#
_symmetry.space_group_name_H-M   'P 1'
#
loop_
_entity.id
_entity.type
_entity.pdbx_description
1 polymer ?
#
loop_
_entity_poly.entity_id
_entity_poly.type
_entity_poly.pdbx_seq_one_letter_code
_entity_poly.pdbx_strand_id
1 'polypeptide(L)'
;ALQPYSFKRRNPYIQIVLYPAYVQGEHAKQSIVSGITRLDKMGLDCIIVGRGGGSIEDLWAFNEPEVVEAVFNASTPVISAVGHETDFTLTDFVADMRAPTPSAAAELAVDDYRSVIEAVSIYRQRLYRAMSGKMDLYRSRLEHFQTKFAYLSPENRLREQRQRLADLENAVQNGMNRKLQDERHR
;
A
#
# COMPACT_ATOMS: atom_id res chain seq x y z
N ALA A 1 22.92 4.75 23.89
CA ALA A 1 23.40 4.96 22.53
C ALA A 1 22.34 4.43 21.56
N LEU A 2 21.95 5.24 20.58
CA LEU A 2 21.12 4.82 19.44
C LEU A 2 21.77 3.59 18.81
N GLN A 3 21.12 2.45 18.92
CA GLN A 3 21.65 1.22 18.33
C GLN A 3 21.17 1.16 16.87
N PRO A 4 22.05 1.24 15.86
CA PRO A 4 21.69 1.13 14.44
C PRO A 4 20.89 -0.13 14.12
N TYR A 5 21.00 -1.14 14.97
CA TYR A 5 20.28 -2.41 14.87
C TYR A 5 18.75 -2.28 14.97
N SER A 6 18.25 -1.37 15.82
CA SER A 6 16.80 -1.16 16.00
C SER A 6 16.13 -0.67 14.70
N PHE A 7 16.79 0.25 14.01
CA PHE A 7 16.31 0.79 12.73
C PHE A 7 16.31 -0.28 11.63
N LYS A 8 17.44 -0.99 11.45
CA LYS A 8 17.60 -2.00 10.40
C LYS A 8 16.68 -3.21 10.61
N ARG A 9 16.31 -3.52 11.84
CA ARG A 9 15.34 -4.57 12.15
C ARG A 9 13.95 -4.22 11.60
N ARG A 10 13.58 -2.93 11.68
CA ARG A 10 12.29 -2.42 11.24
C ARG A 10 12.25 -2.21 9.72
N ASN A 11 13.32 -1.63 9.19
CA ASN A 11 13.48 -1.45 7.75
C ASN A 11 14.97 -1.62 7.35
N PRO A 12 15.34 -2.71 6.65
CA PRO A 12 16.73 -2.96 6.27
C PRO A 12 17.25 -2.00 5.19
N TYR A 13 16.41 -1.24 4.53
CA TYR A 13 16.77 -0.38 3.39
C TYR A 13 17.03 1.06 3.78
N ILE A 14 16.85 1.44 5.05
CA ILE A 14 17.14 2.81 5.49
C ILE A 14 18.64 3.10 5.51
N GLN A 15 18.96 4.33 5.17
CA GLN A 15 20.31 4.87 5.35
C GLN A 15 20.37 5.64 6.68
N ILE A 16 21.38 5.36 7.50
CA ILE A 16 21.58 6.00 8.79
C ILE A 16 22.88 6.79 8.71
N VAL A 17 22.79 8.08 8.97
CA VAL A 17 23.93 8.97 9.12
C VAL A 17 24.11 9.25 10.61
N LEU A 18 25.25 8.92 11.18
CA LEU A 18 25.56 9.14 12.58
C LEU A 18 26.55 10.32 12.73
N TYR A 19 26.13 11.33 13.50
CA TYR A 19 27.04 12.39 13.95
C TYR A 19 27.36 12.15 15.44
N PRO A 20 28.64 11.86 15.77
CA PRO A 20 29.05 11.69 17.15
C PRO A 20 29.12 13.05 17.86
N ALA A 21 28.26 13.26 18.86
CA ALA A 21 28.24 14.47 19.66
C ALA A 21 28.50 14.16 21.13
N TYR A 22 29.23 15.08 21.80
CA TYR A 22 29.23 15.08 23.25
C TYR A 22 27.87 15.56 23.75
N VAL A 23 27.26 14.80 24.63
CA VAL A 23 25.91 15.08 25.14
C VAL A 23 25.92 15.49 26.64
N GLN A 24 27.09 15.51 27.24
CA GLN A 24 27.34 15.94 28.63
C GLN A 24 28.67 16.67 28.75
N GLY A 25 28.81 17.49 29.79
CA GLY A 25 30.03 18.32 30.04
C GLY A 25 30.01 19.64 29.28
N GLU A 26 31.09 20.44 29.51
CA GLU A 26 31.20 21.82 29.06
C GLU A 26 31.08 22.01 27.53
N HIS A 27 31.49 21.02 26.76
CA HIS A 27 31.46 21.06 25.29
C HIS A 27 30.17 20.50 24.67
N ALA A 28 29.24 20.01 25.48
CA ALA A 28 28.04 19.32 25.00
C ALA A 28 27.20 20.22 24.10
N LYS A 29 26.87 21.45 24.53
CA LYS A 29 26.00 22.34 23.76
C LYS A 29 26.55 22.66 22.38
N GLN A 30 27.83 22.99 22.28
CA GLN A 30 28.46 23.32 20.99
C GLN A 30 28.52 22.11 20.06
N SER A 31 28.77 20.93 20.61
CA SER A 31 28.79 19.66 19.87
C SER A 31 27.41 19.28 19.32
N ILE A 32 26.37 19.46 20.13
CA ILE A 32 24.97 19.18 19.72
C ILE A 32 24.54 20.16 18.62
N VAL A 33 24.74 21.48 18.82
CA VAL A 33 24.40 22.50 17.82
C VAL A 33 25.12 22.25 16.48
N SER A 34 26.43 21.95 16.53
CA SER A 34 27.20 21.60 15.34
C SER A 34 26.66 20.37 14.63
N GLY A 35 26.25 19.36 15.40
CA GLY A 35 25.66 18.14 14.88
C GLY A 35 24.34 18.39 14.13
N ILE A 36 23.41 19.10 14.78
CA ILE A 36 22.11 19.46 14.19
C ILE A 36 22.32 20.29 12.92
N THR A 37 23.09 21.36 12.99
CA THR A 37 23.34 22.23 11.84
C THR A 37 24.00 21.52 10.67
N ARG A 38 24.87 20.55 10.93
CA ARG A 38 25.53 19.77 9.88
C ARG A 38 24.59 18.75 9.24
N LEU A 39 23.82 18.06 10.05
CA LEU A 39 22.83 17.06 9.56
C LEU A 39 21.70 17.74 8.78
N ASP A 40 21.23 18.90 9.22
CA ASP A 40 20.18 19.67 8.54
C ASP A 40 20.56 20.05 7.10
N LYS A 41 21.84 20.34 6.86
CA LYS A 41 22.35 20.64 5.51
C LYS A 41 22.52 19.46 4.59
N MET A 42 22.29 18.22 5.07
CA MET A 42 22.49 16.99 4.30
C MET A 42 21.24 16.54 3.54
N GLY A 43 20.09 17.19 3.72
CA GLY A 43 18.83 16.82 3.07
C GLY A 43 18.30 15.47 3.54
N LEU A 44 18.36 15.22 4.84
CA LEU A 44 17.84 14.01 5.47
C LEU A 44 16.31 14.09 5.65
N ASP A 45 15.65 12.95 5.74
CA ASP A 45 14.21 12.87 5.97
C ASP A 45 13.81 13.24 7.40
N CYS A 46 14.66 12.91 8.40
CA CYS A 46 14.52 13.35 9.78
C CYS A 46 15.83 13.28 10.53
N ILE A 47 15.93 14.06 11.62
CA ILE A 47 17.04 14.05 12.56
C ILE A 47 16.54 13.54 13.91
N ILE A 48 17.25 12.60 14.51
CA ILE A 48 16.97 12.15 15.87
C ILE A 48 18.05 12.71 16.79
N VAL A 49 17.64 13.53 17.73
CA VAL A 49 18.49 14.05 18.79
C VAL A 49 18.22 13.22 20.04
N GLY A 50 19.23 12.49 20.50
CA GLY A 50 19.04 11.61 21.63
C GLY A 50 20.31 11.31 22.38
N ARG A 51 20.16 10.85 23.63
CA ARG A 51 21.27 10.39 24.44
C ARG A 51 21.04 8.97 24.96
N GLY A 52 22.12 8.36 25.44
CA GLY A 52 22.03 7.14 26.25
C GLY A 52 21.58 7.44 27.69
N GLY A 53 21.43 6.41 28.49
CA GLY A 53 21.12 6.56 29.92
C GLY A 53 22.18 7.37 30.66
N GLY A 54 21.77 8.11 31.68
CA GLY A 54 22.60 8.94 32.52
C GLY A 54 21.76 9.70 33.54
N SER A 55 22.39 10.53 34.38
CA SER A 55 21.70 11.31 35.40
C SER A 55 20.91 12.48 34.81
N ILE A 56 20.01 13.06 35.61
CA ILE A 56 19.21 14.24 35.22
C ILE A 56 20.06 15.45 34.94
N GLU A 57 21.21 15.54 35.59
CA GLU A 57 22.19 16.61 35.37
C GLU A 57 22.78 16.57 33.95
N ASP A 58 22.88 15.40 33.35
CA ASP A 58 23.35 15.21 32.00
C ASP A 58 22.34 15.73 30.94
N LEU A 59 21.10 16.04 31.36
CA LEU A 59 20.06 16.60 30.48
C LEU A 59 20.21 18.11 30.29
N TRP A 60 21.03 18.78 31.15
CA TRP A 60 21.09 20.23 31.18
C TRP A 60 21.48 20.84 29.83
N ALA A 61 22.38 20.22 29.13
CA ALA A 61 22.80 20.68 27.81
C ALA A 61 21.65 20.86 26.79
N PHE A 62 20.57 20.07 26.93
CA PHE A 62 19.39 20.15 26.08
C PHE A 62 18.37 21.22 26.52
N ASN A 63 18.65 21.92 27.61
CA ASN A 63 17.93 23.12 28.07
C ASN A 63 18.64 24.41 27.69
N GLU A 64 19.84 24.34 27.13
CA GLU A 64 20.59 25.50 26.69
C GLU A 64 19.95 26.21 25.51
N PRO A 65 19.77 27.53 25.54
CA PRO A 65 19.08 28.28 24.47
C PRO A 65 19.62 28.01 23.09
N GLU A 66 20.93 27.90 22.93
CA GLU A 66 21.58 27.66 21.64
C GLU A 66 21.18 26.29 21.04
N VAL A 67 20.97 25.26 21.87
CA VAL A 67 20.54 23.94 21.43
C VAL A 67 19.06 23.99 21.05
N VAL A 68 18.24 24.67 21.86
CA VAL A 68 16.81 24.85 21.60
C VAL A 68 16.59 25.61 20.28
N GLU A 69 17.36 26.70 20.06
CA GLU A 69 17.32 27.46 18.82
C GLU A 69 17.76 26.63 17.60
N ALA A 70 18.80 25.81 17.75
CA ALA A 70 19.28 24.95 16.68
C ALA A 70 18.23 23.89 16.27
N VAL A 71 17.47 23.33 17.22
CA VAL A 71 16.38 22.39 16.96
C VAL A 71 15.20 23.12 16.31
N PHE A 72 14.79 24.27 16.87
CA PHE A 72 13.68 25.06 16.36
C PHE A 72 13.87 25.56 14.93
N ASN A 73 15.10 25.98 14.59
CA ASN A 73 15.43 26.52 13.26
C ASN A 73 15.84 25.44 12.24
N ALA A 74 15.89 24.18 12.62
CA ALA A 74 16.19 23.09 11.69
C ALA A 74 15.07 22.97 10.64
N SER A 75 15.47 22.88 9.36
CA SER A 75 14.53 22.66 8.24
C SER A 75 14.11 21.20 8.14
N THR A 76 14.95 20.29 8.59
CA THR A 76 14.71 18.85 8.66
C THR A 76 13.91 18.52 9.93
N PRO A 77 12.82 17.76 9.87
CA PRO A 77 12.06 17.36 11.05
C PRO A 77 12.93 16.74 12.13
N VAL A 78 12.78 17.18 13.37
CA VAL A 78 13.59 16.73 14.51
C VAL A 78 12.74 15.91 15.48
N ILE A 79 13.21 14.71 15.82
CA ILE A 79 12.65 13.88 16.87
C ILE A 79 13.57 13.98 18.09
N SER A 80 13.06 14.52 19.21
CA SER A 80 13.79 14.52 20.48
C SER A 80 13.60 13.17 21.21
N ALA A 81 14.70 12.55 21.59
CA ALA A 81 14.76 11.30 22.36
C ALA A 81 15.76 11.43 23.53
N VAL A 82 15.66 12.54 24.24
CA VAL A 82 16.60 12.96 25.28
C VAL A 82 16.13 12.52 26.65
N GLY A 83 14.89 12.86 27.02
CA GLY A 83 14.32 12.59 28.32
C GLY A 83 13.54 11.28 28.38
N HIS A 84 13.45 10.70 29.57
CA HIS A 84 12.53 9.58 29.86
C HIS A 84 11.10 10.10 30.04
N GLU A 85 10.14 9.22 30.35
CA GLU A 85 8.71 9.57 30.47
C GLU A 85 8.42 10.75 31.40
N THR A 86 9.18 10.91 32.49
CA THR A 86 9.01 11.95 33.49
C THR A 86 9.89 13.19 33.30
N ASP A 87 10.95 13.06 32.51
CA ASP A 87 12.00 14.10 32.41
C ASP A 87 11.84 14.84 31.08
N PHE A 88 11.41 16.09 31.15
CA PHE A 88 11.25 16.94 29.97
C PHE A 88 12.40 17.95 29.88
N THR A 89 12.90 18.15 28.68
CA THR A 89 13.85 19.20 28.36
C THR A 89 13.19 20.26 27.46
N LEU A 90 13.80 21.47 27.40
CA LEU A 90 13.28 22.50 26.48
C LEU A 90 13.36 22.07 25.02
N THR A 91 14.33 21.25 24.66
CA THR A 91 14.44 20.64 23.35
C THR A 91 13.22 19.77 23.00
N ASP A 92 12.63 19.07 23.97
CA ASP A 92 11.45 18.24 23.74
C ASP A 92 10.22 19.06 23.37
N PHE A 93 10.13 20.33 23.81
CA PHE A 93 9.00 21.22 23.52
C PHE A 93 9.10 21.90 22.15
N VAL A 94 10.30 22.04 21.61
CA VAL A 94 10.52 22.69 20.31
C VAL A 94 10.75 21.71 19.17
N ALA A 95 11.05 20.46 19.46
CA ALA A 95 11.17 19.40 18.47
C ALA A 95 9.79 19.09 17.84
N ASP A 96 9.78 18.69 16.57
CA ASP A 96 8.55 18.29 15.86
C ASP A 96 7.89 17.09 16.51
N MET A 97 8.67 16.20 17.11
CA MET A 97 8.15 15.04 17.81
C MET A 97 9.06 14.66 19.00
N ARG A 98 8.44 14.15 20.06
CA ARG A 98 9.14 13.61 21.21
C ARG A 98 8.98 12.09 21.31
N ALA A 99 10.05 11.41 21.64
CA ALA A 99 10.09 10.01 21.96
C ALA A 99 10.67 9.77 23.37
N PRO A 100 10.10 8.89 24.18
CA PRO A 100 10.58 8.65 25.56
C PRO A 100 11.92 7.92 25.60
N THR A 101 12.32 7.31 24.48
CA THR A 101 13.61 6.60 24.37
C THR A 101 14.13 6.67 22.94
N PRO A 102 15.44 6.52 22.73
CA PRO A 102 16.03 6.43 21.39
C PRO A 102 15.46 5.27 20.55
N SER A 103 15.03 4.19 21.18
CA SER A 103 14.37 3.06 20.48
C SER A 103 12.98 3.43 19.99
N ALA A 104 12.20 4.15 20.81
CA ALA A 104 10.90 4.68 20.42
C ALA A 104 11.04 5.71 19.30
N ALA A 105 12.06 6.57 19.34
CA ALA A 105 12.36 7.49 18.23
C ALA A 105 12.64 6.74 16.91
N ALA A 106 13.38 5.64 16.96
CA ALA A 106 13.61 4.80 15.81
C ALA A 106 12.32 4.19 15.23
N GLU A 107 11.38 3.86 16.09
CA GLU A 107 10.07 3.34 15.67
C GLU A 107 9.17 4.40 15.05
N LEU A 108 9.26 5.64 15.54
CA LEU A 108 8.53 6.78 14.99
C LEU A 108 9.11 7.23 13.65
N ALA A 109 10.45 7.22 13.51
CA ALA A 109 11.14 7.67 12.32
C ALA A 109 11.05 6.71 11.14
N VAL A 110 10.74 5.43 11.36
CA VAL A 110 10.86 4.40 10.32
C VAL A 110 9.62 3.50 10.28
N ASP A 111 8.97 3.48 9.13
CA ASP A 111 7.87 2.55 8.88
C ASP A 111 8.33 1.08 8.92
N ASP A 112 7.45 0.22 9.38
CA ASP A 112 7.70 -1.22 9.35
C ASP A 112 7.62 -1.74 7.91
N TYR A 113 8.78 -2.08 7.36
CA TYR A 113 8.90 -2.62 6.02
C TYR A 113 8.02 -3.85 5.78
N ARG A 114 7.82 -4.69 6.80
CA ARG A 114 6.99 -5.89 6.68
C ARG A 114 5.52 -5.54 6.47
N SER A 115 5.02 -4.56 7.21
CA SER A 115 3.63 -4.10 7.05
C SER A 115 3.37 -3.52 5.65
N VAL A 116 4.36 -2.80 5.10
CA VAL A 116 4.30 -2.27 3.73
C VAL A 116 4.26 -3.39 2.69
N ILE A 117 5.13 -4.40 2.82
CA ILE A 117 5.14 -5.57 1.91
C ILE A 117 3.84 -6.35 1.99
N GLU A 118 3.30 -6.56 3.18
CA GLU A 118 2.01 -7.21 3.37
C GLU A 118 0.87 -6.44 2.72
N ALA A 119 0.83 -5.12 2.91
CA ALA A 119 -0.16 -4.26 2.26
C ALA A 119 -0.07 -4.35 0.74
N VAL A 120 1.13 -4.25 0.17
CA VAL A 120 1.36 -4.41 -1.28
C VAL A 120 0.90 -5.80 -1.77
N SER A 121 1.18 -6.86 -1.02
CA SER A 121 0.72 -8.21 -1.35
C SER A 121 -0.80 -8.32 -1.37
N ILE A 122 -1.47 -7.73 -0.39
CA ILE A 122 -2.94 -7.68 -0.31
C ILE A 122 -3.52 -6.91 -1.52
N TYR A 123 -2.95 -5.75 -1.85
CA TYR A 123 -3.42 -4.97 -3.00
C TYR A 123 -3.21 -5.70 -4.32
N ARG A 124 -2.06 -6.37 -4.50
CA ARG A 124 -1.79 -7.21 -5.67
C ARG A 124 -2.83 -8.33 -5.80
N GLN A 125 -3.16 -8.99 -4.70
CA GLN A 125 -4.16 -10.07 -4.71
C GLN A 125 -5.56 -9.54 -5.04
N ARG A 126 -5.95 -8.39 -4.48
CA ARG A 126 -7.24 -7.74 -4.79
C ARG A 126 -7.32 -7.35 -6.26
N LEU A 127 -6.26 -6.77 -6.81
CA LEU A 127 -6.19 -6.40 -8.21
C LEU A 127 -6.33 -7.63 -9.12
N TYR A 128 -5.59 -8.70 -8.82
CA TYR A 128 -5.67 -9.94 -9.58
C TYR A 128 -7.08 -10.52 -9.58
N ARG A 129 -7.74 -10.58 -8.41
CA ARG A 129 -9.14 -11.07 -8.31
C ARG A 129 -10.12 -10.20 -9.11
N ALA A 130 -9.98 -8.88 -9.01
CA ALA A 130 -10.84 -7.96 -9.75
C ALA A 130 -10.66 -8.09 -11.27
N MET A 131 -9.41 -8.21 -11.74
CA MET A 131 -9.11 -8.41 -13.16
C MET A 131 -9.61 -9.76 -13.66
N SER A 132 -9.36 -10.84 -12.92
CA SER A 132 -9.83 -12.18 -13.27
C SER A 132 -11.36 -12.22 -13.37
N GLY A 133 -12.07 -11.74 -12.36
CA GLY A 133 -13.53 -11.69 -12.38
C GLY A 133 -14.09 -10.87 -13.55
N LYS A 134 -13.43 -9.76 -13.91
CA LYS A 134 -13.81 -8.95 -15.06
C LYS A 134 -13.58 -9.70 -16.38
N MET A 135 -12.48 -10.42 -16.50
CA MET A 135 -12.18 -11.25 -17.67
C MET A 135 -13.18 -12.38 -17.82
N ASP A 136 -13.55 -13.05 -16.75
CA ASP A 136 -14.52 -14.14 -16.76
C ASP A 136 -15.92 -13.63 -17.15
N LEU A 137 -16.31 -12.45 -16.66
CA LEU A 137 -17.53 -11.79 -17.09
C LEU A 137 -17.55 -11.51 -18.60
N TYR A 138 -16.45 -10.99 -19.15
CA TYR A 138 -16.39 -10.72 -20.59
C TYR A 138 -16.35 -12.00 -21.43
N ARG A 139 -15.67 -13.05 -20.97
CA ARG A 139 -15.71 -14.37 -21.62
C ARG A 139 -17.13 -14.94 -21.66
N SER A 140 -17.82 -14.92 -20.54
CA SER A 140 -19.21 -15.39 -20.47
C SER A 140 -20.15 -14.59 -21.39
N ARG A 141 -19.97 -13.25 -21.45
CA ARG A 141 -20.72 -12.42 -22.41
C ARG A 141 -20.41 -12.78 -23.85
N LEU A 142 -19.15 -13.02 -24.17
CA LEU A 142 -18.74 -13.41 -25.51
C LEU A 142 -19.36 -14.76 -25.91
N GLU A 143 -19.30 -15.76 -25.05
CA GLU A 143 -19.93 -17.08 -25.26
C GLU A 143 -21.44 -16.96 -25.46
N HIS A 144 -22.10 -16.13 -24.64
CA HIS A 144 -23.54 -15.85 -24.82
C HIS A 144 -23.83 -15.24 -26.20
N PHE A 145 -23.04 -14.26 -26.65
CA PHE A 145 -23.23 -13.67 -27.97
C PHE A 145 -22.95 -14.68 -29.09
N GLN A 146 -21.89 -15.49 -28.99
CA GLN A 146 -21.58 -16.53 -29.96
C GLN A 146 -22.75 -17.53 -30.11
N THR A 147 -23.29 -18.00 -28.98
CA THR A 147 -24.47 -18.90 -29.00
C THR A 147 -25.68 -18.24 -29.64
N LYS A 148 -25.95 -16.97 -29.30
CA LYS A 148 -27.07 -16.21 -29.85
C LYS A 148 -26.90 -15.96 -31.35
N PHE A 149 -25.71 -15.65 -31.82
CA PHE A 149 -25.42 -15.49 -33.26
C PHE A 149 -25.55 -16.83 -34.01
N ALA A 150 -25.07 -17.94 -33.45
CA ALA A 150 -25.20 -19.24 -34.03
C ALA A 150 -26.70 -19.62 -34.21
N TYR A 151 -27.50 -19.35 -33.18
CA TYR A 151 -28.97 -19.63 -33.25
C TYR A 151 -29.69 -18.75 -34.25
N LEU A 152 -29.34 -17.46 -34.34
CA LEU A 152 -29.95 -16.48 -35.24
C LEU A 152 -29.34 -16.48 -36.67
N SER A 153 -28.38 -17.38 -36.93
CA SER A 153 -27.70 -17.40 -38.22
C SER A 153 -28.70 -17.62 -39.37
N PRO A 154 -28.48 -16.97 -40.54
CA PRO A 154 -29.29 -17.15 -41.72
C PRO A 154 -29.39 -18.63 -42.16
N GLU A 155 -28.30 -19.38 -41.94
CA GLU A 155 -28.26 -20.81 -42.26
C GLU A 155 -29.23 -21.64 -41.40
N ASN A 156 -29.28 -21.37 -40.11
CA ASN A 156 -30.22 -22.06 -39.19
C ASN A 156 -31.65 -21.67 -39.52
N ARG A 157 -31.93 -20.42 -39.83
CA ARG A 157 -33.27 -19.98 -40.27
C ARG A 157 -33.69 -20.66 -41.59
N LEU A 158 -32.79 -20.75 -42.56
CA LEU A 158 -33.05 -21.46 -43.81
C LEU A 158 -33.31 -22.95 -43.58
N ARG A 159 -32.52 -23.56 -42.68
CA ARG A 159 -32.72 -24.99 -42.33
C ARG A 159 -34.09 -25.22 -41.70
N GLU A 160 -34.47 -24.37 -40.77
CA GLU A 160 -35.78 -24.43 -40.10
C GLU A 160 -36.94 -24.24 -41.10
N GLN A 161 -36.83 -23.27 -42.02
CA GLN A 161 -37.84 -23.05 -43.05
C GLN A 161 -37.94 -24.22 -44.03
N ARG A 162 -36.79 -24.80 -44.42
CA ARG A 162 -36.80 -26.01 -45.29
C ARG A 162 -37.45 -27.20 -44.59
N GLN A 163 -37.18 -27.40 -43.31
CA GLN A 163 -37.81 -28.46 -42.56
C GLN A 163 -39.32 -28.26 -42.46
N ARG A 164 -39.77 -27.05 -42.20
CA ARG A 164 -41.19 -26.69 -42.12
C ARG A 164 -41.91 -26.89 -43.47
N LEU A 165 -41.22 -26.58 -44.59
CA LEU A 165 -41.77 -26.84 -45.93
C LEU A 165 -41.91 -28.34 -46.16
N ALA A 166 -40.91 -29.17 -45.88
CA ALA A 166 -40.97 -30.60 -46.02
C ALA A 166 -42.08 -31.24 -45.17
N ASP A 167 -42.28 -30.75 -43.94
CA ASP A 167 -43.34 -31.20 -43.06
C ASP A 167 -44.74 -30.88 -43.64
N LEU A 168 -44.93 -29.70 -44.23
CA LEU A 168 -46.15 -29.28 -44.90
C LEU A 168 -46.40 -30.11 -46.16
N GLU A 169 -45.40 -30.35 -47.01
CA GLU A 169 -45.47 -31.19 -48.18
C GLU A 169 -45.95 -32.62 -47.81
N ASN A 170 -45.37 -33.22 -46.78
CA ASN A 170 -45.75 -34.53 -46.28
C ASN A 170 -47.21 -34.54 -45.75
N ALA A 171 -47.57 -33.48 -45.01
CA ALA A 171 -48.95 -33.37 -44.50
C ALA A 171 -50.01 -33.28 -45.65
N VAL A 172 -49.69 -32.47 -46.67
CA VAL A 172 -50.57 -32.38 -47.88
C VAL A 172 -50.66 -33.72 -48.59
N GLN A 173 -49.50 -34.36 -48.82
CA GLN A 173 -49.47 -35.65 -49.53
C GLN A 173 -50.22 -36.74 -48.77
N ASN A 174 -50.07 -36.81 -47.45
CA ASN A 174 -50.81 -37.72 -46.61
C ASN A 174 -52.35 -37.43 -46.59
N GLY A 175 -52.69 -36.13 -46.56
CA GLY A 175 -54.07 -35.67 -46.64
C GLY A 175 -54.77 -36.08 -47.97
N MET A 176 -54.05 -35.85 -49.11
CA MET A 176 -54.51 -36.25 -50.42
C MET A 176 -54.65 -37.75 -50.54
N ASN A 177 -53.74 -38.55 -50.09
CA ASN A 177 -53.79 -40.01 -50.13
C ASN A 177 -54.97 -40.53 -49.32
N ARG A 178 -55.24 -39.96 -48.15
CA ARG A 178 -56.41 -40.30 -47.34
C ARG A 178 -57.71 -40.00 -48.09
N LYS A 179 -57.85 -38.82 -48.67
CA LYS A 179 -59.03 -38.47 -49.46
C LYS A 179 -59.23 -39.39 -50.65
N LEU A 180 -58.18 -39.71 -51.39
CA LEU A 180 -58.25 -40.64 -52.51
C LEU A 180 -58.67 -42.08 -52.09
N GLN A 181 -58.20 -42.49 -50.90
CA GLN A 181 -58.67 -43.81 -50.36
C GLN A 181 -60.11 -43.79 -49.93
N ASP A 182 -60.54 -42.70 -49.28
CA ASP A 182 -61.97 -42.57 -48.87
C ASP A 182 -62.95 -42.56 -50.07
N GLU A 183 -62.56 -41.91 -51.18
CA GLU A 183 -63.36 -41.90 -52.44
C GLU A 183 -63.31 -43.22 -53.14
N ARG A 184 -62.26 -44.02 -53.02
CA ARG A 184 -62.22 -45.40 -53.60
C ARG A 184 -63.02 -46.43 -52.82
N HIS A 185 -63.35 -46.15 -51.57
CA HIS A 185 -64.18 -47.04 -50.73
C HIS A 185 -65.65 -46.66 -50.67
N ARG A 186 -66.04 -45.61 -51.39
CA ARG A 186 -67.44 -45.24 -51.69
C ARG A 186 -67.84 -45.81 -53.04
#